data_0055141bbf49ab84402cf91257f2ea28
#
_entry.id   0055141bbf49ab84402cf91257f2ea28
#
_cell.length_a   1.000
_cell.length_b   1.000
_cell.length_c   1.000
_cell.angle_alpha   90.00
_cell.angle_beta   90.00
_cell.angle_gamma   90.00
#
_symmetry.space_group_name_H-M   'P 1'
#
loop_
_entity.id
_entity.type
_entity.pdbx_description
1 polymer ?
#
loop_
_entity_poly.entity_id
_entity_poly.type
_entity_poly.pdbx_seq_one_letter_code
_entity_poly.pdbx_strand_id
1 'polypeptide(L)'
;HDRWRSRVRGLPEFGGELPVAAMAEEIDTPGEGQVRALVTSAGNPVLSTPNGRRLDAALRELEFMVSVDIYKNETTRHAHLILPPKTGLEVPHYDLIFHTLAVRNTARFADPLFAGHPDGRTDAEIFRGLTQRMRRRSTKHRQQNIVKRTQQAALLALSPTQQLDVALRRGPAGGWGGRLLRRDGLSVAALRKAPHGVDLGPLEPALPERLY
;
A
#
# COMPACT_ATOMS: atom_id res chain seq x y z
N HIS A 1 -18.21 3.61 -2.50
CA HIS A 1 -18.10 4.75 -1.59
C HIS A 1 -19.32 4.81 -0.68
N ASP A 2 -19.17 5.55 0.44
CA ASP A 2 -20.20 5.73 1.47
C ASP A 2 -20.73 4.42 2.11
N ARG A 3 -19.84 3.44 2.25
CA ARG A 3 -20.16 2.16 2.90
C ARG A 3 -20.16 2.25 4.43
N TRP A 4 -19.41 3.19 4.96
CA TRP A 4 -19.36 3.57 6.37
C TRP A 4 -18.96 5.05 6.50
N ARG A 5 -19.10 5.57 7.70
CA ARG A 5 -18.84 6.98 7.98
C ARG A 5 -17.91 7.15 9.18
N SER A 6 -17.22 8.28 9.24
CA SER A 6 -16.46 8.67 10.43
C SER A 6 -17.41 8.81 11.61
N ARG A 7 -16.94 8.44 12.80
CA ARG A 7 -17.74 8.37 14.01
C ARG A 7 -18.19 9.75 14.49
N VAL A 8 -17.29 10.73 14.46
CA VAL A 8 -17.55 12.05 15.07
C VAL A 8 -18.38 12.95 14.16
N ARG A 9 -18.00 13.12 12.90
CA ARG A 9 -18.68 14.02 11.95
C ARG A 9 -19.54 13.34 10.92
N GLY A 10 -19.55 12.04 10.87
CA GLY A 10 -20.32 11.31 9.87
C GLY A 10 -19.80 11.49 8.44
N LEU A 11 -18.51 11.77 8.25
CA LEU A 11 -17.91 11.94 6.93
C LEU A 11 -17.92 10.61 6.16
N PRO A 12 -18.32 10.60 4.89
CA PRO A 12 -18.42 9.38 4.12
C PRO A 12 -17.04 8.79 3.76
N GLU A 13 -16.98 7.47 3.72
CA GLU A 13 -15.88 6.73 3.14
C GLU A 13 -15.86 6.86 1.63
N PHE A 14 -14.66 6.93 1.04
CA PHE A 14 -14.44 6.83 -0.39
C PHE A 14 -13.23 5.93 -0.67
N GLY A 15 -13.41 4.95 -1.56
CA GLY A 15 -12.34 4.02 -1.95
C GLY A 15 -11.79 3.13 -0.83
N GLY A 16 -12.47 3.03 0.31
CA GLY A 16 -12.01 2.30 1.49
C GLY A 16 -11.35 3.17 2.56
N GLU A 17 -11.33 4.49 2.34
CA GLU A 17 -10.64 5.45 3.20
C GLU A 17 -11.61 6.49 3.75
N LEU A 18 -11.35 6.97 4.95
CA LEU A 18 -12.01 8.15 5.50
C LEU A 18 -11.16 9.40 5.23
N PRO A 19 -11.79 10.57 5.10
CA PRO A 19 -11.05 11.81 4.98
C PRO A 19 -10.06 11.99 6.14
N VAL A 20 -8.80 12.25 5.82
CA VAL A 20 -7.74 12.43 6.83
C VAL A 20 -8.03 13.59 7.79
N ALA A 21 -8.85 14.55 7.37
CA ALA A 21 -9.33 15.64 8.23
C ALA A 21 -10.15 15.18 9.44
N ALA A 22 -10.64 13.92 9.45
CA ALA A 22 -11.31 13.32 10.60
C ALA A 22 -10.33 12.66 11.58
N MET A 23 -9.07 12.44 11.23
CA MET A 23 -8.16 11.59 12.02
C MET A 23 -7.99 12.12 13.46
N ALA A 24 -7.74 13.41 13.64
CA ALA A 24 -7.50 13.97 14.97
C ALA A 24 -8.73 13.79 15.86
N GLU A 25 -9.93 14.08 15.35
CA GLU A 25 -11.15 13.97 16.13
C GLU A 25 -11.57 12.54 16.45
N GLU A 26 -11.25 11.59 15.57
CA GLU A 26 -11.48 10.17 15.84
C GLU A 26 -10.58 9.64 16.97
N ILE A 27 -9.43 10.29 17.19
CA ILE A 27 -8.50 9.97 18.28
C ILE A 27 -8.89 10.72 19.58
N ASP A 28 -9.10 12.05 19.51
CA ASP A 28 -9.22 12.90 20.70
C ASP A 28 -10.66 13.01 21.26
N THR A 29 -11.68 12.56 20.53
CA THR A 29 -13.07 12.60 21.00
C THR A 29 -13.43 11.28 21.69
N PRO A 30 -13.72 11.28 23.02
CA PRO A 30 -14.10 10.07 23.74
C PRO A 30 -15.39 9.45 23.23
N GLY A 31 -15.54 8.15 23.43
CA GLY A 31 -16.78 7.41 23.14
C GLY A 31 -16.55 6.05 22.49
N GLU A 32 -17.64 5.34 22.27
CA GLU A 32 -17.60 4.03 21.63
C GLU A 32 -16.98 4.13 20.22
N GLY A 33 -16.07 3.23 19.90
CA GLY A 33 -15.38 3.21 18.61
C GLY A 33 -14.26 4.24 18.47
N GLN A 34 -13.87 4.95 19.55
CA GLN A 34 -12.71 5.85 19.53
C GLN A 34 -11.46 5.15 19.05
N VAL A 35 -10.68 5.83 18.22
CA VAL A 35 -9.38 5.32 17.74
C VAL A 35 -8.37 5.40 18.89
N ARG A 36 -7.92 4.25 19.38
CA ARG A 36 -6.99 4.10 20.51
C ARG A 36 -5.61 3.62 20.09
N ALA A 37 -5.50 3.10 18.89
CA ALA A 37 -4.23 2.65 18.33
C ALA A 37 -4.09 3.06 16.86
N LEU A 38 -2.86 3.36 16.43
CA LEU A 38 -2.55 3.80 15.07
C LEU A 38 -1.33 3.06 14.53
N VAL A 39 -1.38 2.70 13.27
CA VAL A 39 -0.21 2.27 12.50
C VAL A 39 -0.02 3.26 11.35
N THR A 40 1.14 3.90 11.28
CA THR A 40 1.50 4.74 10.12
C THR A 40 2.52 4.01 9.24
N SER A 41 2.45 4.26 7.94
CA SER A 41 3.39 3.73 6.96
C SER A 41 3.86 4.85 6.07
N ALA A 42 5.10 5.22 6.20
CA ALA A 42 5.75 6.35 5.55
C ALA A 42 4.88 7.63 5.59
N GLY A 43 5.47 8.76 5.59
CA GLY A 43 4.70 10.01 5.61
C GLY A 43 4.62 10.66 6.99
N ASN A 44 4.30 11.96 6.95
CA ASN A 44 4.30 12.81 8.13
C ASN A 44 2.97 13.58 8.22
N PRO A 45 1.87 12.89 8.62
CA PRO A 45 0.55 13.50 8.66
C PRO A 45 0.46 14.72 9.57
N VAL A 46 1.28 14.85 10.59
CA VAL A 46 1.32 16.09 11.41
C VAL A 46 1.67 17.32 10.56
N LEU A 47 2.52 17.17 9.53
CA LEU A 47 2.84 18.26 8.61
C LEU A 47 1.95 18.29 7.37
N SER A 48 1.52 17.15 6.86
CA SER A 48 0.87 17.05 5.55
C SER A 48 -0.66 17.06 5.59
N THR A 49 -1.27 17.05 6.78
CA THR A 49 -2.74 17.03 6.91
C THR A 49 -3.30 18.31 7.51
N PRO A 50 -4.59 18.61 7.28
CA PRO A 50 -5.23 19.77 7.89
C PRO A 50 -5.16 19.71 9.41
N ASN A 51 -4.94 20.86 10.05
CA ASN A 51 -4.90 21.02 11.50
C ASN A 51 -3.85 20.13 12.19
N GLY A 52 -2.63 20.16 11.70
CA GLY A 52 -1.52 19.37 12.24
C GLY A 52 -1.27 19.55 13.73
N ARG A 53 -1.54 20.76 14.29
CA ARG A 53 -1.41 21.01 15.75
C ARG A 53 -2.39 20.15 16.56
N ARG A 54 -3.64 20.01 16.10
CA ARG A 54 -4.62 19.15 16.76
C ARG A 54 -4.21 17.69 16.64
N LEU A 55 -3.74 17.28 15.45
CA LEU A 55 -3.27 15.92 15.25
C LEU A 55 -2.05 15.61 16.12
N ASP A 56 -1.08 16.52 16.22
CA ASP A 56 0.08 16.38 17.11
C ASP A 56 -0.32 16.17 18.57
N ALA A 57 -1.33 16.92 19.05
CA ALA A 57 -1.87 16.74 20.39
C ALA A 57 -2.61 15.39 20.53
N ALA A 58 -3.46 15.04 19.57
CA ALA A 58 -4.22 13.80 19.59
C ALA A 58 -3.33 12.55 19.59
N LEU A 59 -2.23 12.57 18.84
CA LEU A 59 -1.31 11.42 18.80
C LEU A 59 -0.66 11.10 20.14
N ARG A 60 -0.56 12.06 21.06
CA ARG A 60 -0.05 11.82 22.43
C ARG A 60 -1.02 11.01 23.29
N GLU A 61 -2.30 11.06 22.98
CA GLU A 61 -3.37 10.37 23.72
C GLU A 61 -3.59 8.92 23.24
N LEU A 62 -2.89 8.49 22.19
CA LEU A 62 -2.98 7.12 21.70
C LEU A 62 -2.41 6.13 22.73
N GLU A 63 -3.14 5.07 22.99
CA GLU A 63 -2.68 3.97 23.84
C GLU A 63 -1.53 3.20 23.22
N PHE A 64 -1.53 3.11 21.87
CA PHE A 64 -0.46 2.43 21.16
C PHE A 64 -0.29 2.97 19.74
N MET A 65 0.94 3.29 19.36
CA MET A 65 1.27 3.72 18.01
C MET A 65 2.52 3.01 17.50
N VAL A 66 2.44 2.51 16.27
CA VAL A 66 3.55 1.94 15.51
C VAL A 66 3.74 2.75 14.24
N SER A 67 4.98 3.10 13.94
CA SER A 67 5.34 3.75 12.68
C SER A 67 6.30 2.87 11.89
N VAL A 68 5.94 2.57 10.64
CA VAL A 68 6.84 1.96 9.66
C VAL A 68 7.45 3.11 8.87
N ASP A 69 8.63 3.54 9.27
CA ASP A 69 9.29 4.73 8.73
C ASP A 69 10.80 4.65 8.97
N ILE A 70 11.57 5.28 8.08
CA ILE A 70 13.02 5.40 8.18
C ILE A 70 13.47 6.67 8.91
N TYR A 71 12.54 7.59 9.17
CA TYR A 71 12.82 8.87 9.83
C TYR A 71 12.07 9.01 11.15
N LYS A 72 12.73 9.68 12.11
CA LYS A 72 12.06 10.22 13.29
C LYS A 72 11.65 11.66 12.97
N ASN A 73 10.36 11.88 12.76
CA ASN A 73 9.76 13.15 12.37
C ASN A 73 8.64 13.56 13.35
N GLU A 74 7.88 14.61 13.04
CA GLU A 74 6.82 15.17 13.89
C GLU A 74 5.71 14.15 14.20
N THR A 75 5.47 13.22 13.32
CA THR A 75 4.49 12.14 13.51
C THR A 75 5.11 10.96 14.26
N THR A 76 6.23 10.43 13.76
CA THR A 76 6.82 9.20 14.29
C THR A 76 7.41 9.37 15.68
N ARG A 77 7.67 10.61 16.13
CA ARG A 77 8.11 10.89 17.53
C ARG A 77 7.08 10.45 18.58
N HIS A 78 5.80 10.29 18.20
CA HIS A 78 4.72 9.81 19.07
C HIS A 78 4.60 8.29 19.08
N ALA A 79 5.29 7.60 18.16
CA ALA A 79 5.22 6.15 18.08
C ALA A 79 5.90 5.47 19.27
N HIS A 80 5.22 4.49 19.84
CA HIS A 80 5.78 3.60 20.85
C HIS A 80 6.84 2.66 20.25
N LEU A 81 6.70 2.37 18.94
CA LEU A 81 7.62 1.54 18.20
C LEU A 81 7.78 2.08 16.77
N ILE A 82 9.03 2.28 16.34
CA ILE A 82 9.37 2.59 14.96
C ILE A 82 10.01 1.35 14.35
N LEU A 83 9.48 0.91 13.22
CA LEU A 83 9.98 -0.23 12.46
C LEU A 83 10.60 0.29 11.14
N PRO A 84 11.92 0.52 11.10
CA PRO A 84 12.55 1.05 9.89
C PRO A 84 12.59 -0.02 8.79
N PRO A 85 11.95 0.22 7.65
CA PRO A 85 12.07 -0.66 6.49
C PRO A 85 13.36 -0.35 5.71
N LYS A 86 13.68 -1.24 4.76
CA LYS A 86 14.67 -0.94 3.73
C LYS A 86 14.26 0.30 2.95
N THR A 87 15.24 1.11 2.57
CA THR A 87 15.01 2.32 1.78
C THR A 87 14.60 2.00 0.33
N GLY A 88 14.05 2.97 -0.38
CA GLY A 88 13.68 2.81 -1.79
C GLY A 88 14.84 2.44 -2.72
N LEU A 89 16.10 2.68 -2.31
CA LEU A 89 17.30 2.28 -3.06
C LEU A 89 17.76 0.85 -2.75
N GLU A 90 17.21 0.23 -1.71
CA GLU A 90 17.52 -1.13 -1.27
C GLU A 90 16.42 -2.15 -1.64
N VAL A 91 15.36 -1.69 -2.30
CA VAL A 91 14.25 -2.54 -2.76
C VAL A 91 14.00 -2.35 -4.25
N PRO A 92 13.47 -3.39 -4.95
CA PRO A 92 13.09 -3.22 -6.34
C PRO A 92 11.90 -2.26 -6.45
N HIS A 93 11.87 -1.51 -7.55
CA HIS A 93 10.81 -0.53 -7.81
C HIS A 93 10.09 -0.80 -9.12
N TYR A 94 8.77 -0.72 -9.07
CA TYR A 94 7.86 -0.64 -10.22
C TYR A 94 6.72 0.29 -9.87
N ASP A 95 6.49 1.30 -10.69
CA ASP A 95 5.39 2.24 -10.45
C ASP A 95 4.07 1.64 -10.93
N LEU A 96 3.17 1.38 -9.98
CA LEU A 96 1.83 0.85 -10.26
C LEU A 96 0.78 1.95 -10.43
N ILE A 97 1.00 3.14 -9.90
CA ILE A 97 -0.04 4.16 -9.75
C ILE A 97 0.24 5.37 -10.63
N PHE A 98 1.42 5.96 -10.51
CA PHE A 98 1.73 7.24 -11.15
C PHE A 98 1.92 7.13 -12.67
N HIS A 99 2.16 5.94 -13.20
CA HIS A 99 2.17 5.73 -14.65
C HIS A 99 0.82 6.00 -15.29
N THR A 100 -0.28 5.95 -14.55
CA THR A 100 -1.61 6.35 -15.04
C THR A 100 -1.71 7.87 -15.34
N LEU A 101 -0.77 8.66 -14.82
CA LEU A 101 -0.66 10.10 -15.07
C LEU A 101 0.38 10.43 -16.15
N ALA A 102 1.06 9.44 -16.70
CA ALA A 102 2.04 9.62 -17.77
C ALA A 102 1.35 9.95 -19.09
N VAL A 103 2.07 10.63 -19.99
CA VAL A 103 1.57 10.98 -21.34
C VAL A 103 1.41 9.74 -22.23
N ARG A 104 2.18 8.68 -21.95
CA ARG A 104 2.15 7.39 -22.66
C ARG A 104 2.13 6.24 -21.69
N ASN A 105 1.56 5.12 -22.14
CA ASN A 105 1.69 3.85 -21.43
C ASN A 105 3.14 3.39 -21.44
N THR A 106 3.80 3.44 -20.30
CA THR A 106 5.17 2.97 -20.14
C THR A 106 5.28 2.00 -18.97
N ALA A 107 6.24 1.11 -19.02
CA ALA A 107 6.53 0.19 -17.94
C ALA A 107 8.04 0.12 -17.71
N ARG A 108 8.48 0.27 -16.48
CA ARG A 108 9.89 0.17 -16.09
C ARG A 108 10.01 -0.56 -14.77
N PHE A 109 10.95 -1.47 -14.69
CA PHE A 109 11.34 -2.14 -13.45
C PHE A 109 12.79 -1.79 -13.13
N ALA A 110 13.06 -1.41 -11.90
CA ALA A 110 14.40 -1.16 -11.40
C ALA A 110 14.73 -2.16 -10.29
N ASP A 111 15.86 -2.83 -10.42
CA ASP A 111 16.43 -3.62 -9.33
C ASP A 111 17.02 -2.70 -8.25
N PRO A 112 17.22 -3.18 -7.01
CA PRO A 112 17.87 -2.41 -5.96
C PRO A 112 19.24 -1.90 -6.40
N LEU A 113 19.54 -0.66 -6.03
CA LEU A 113 20.89 -0.09 -6.24
C LEU A 113 21.87 -0.58 -5.19
N PHE A 114 21.42 -0.75 -3.96
CA PHE A 114 22.21 -1.24 -2.83
C PHE A 114 21.67 -2.57 -2.31
N ALA A 115 22.55 -3.40 -1.77
CA ALA A 115 22.17 -4.68 -1.18
C ALA A 115 21.28 -4.55 0.07
N GLY A 116 21.41 -3.44 0.77
CA GLY A 116 20.75 -3.20 2.05
C GLY A 116 21.36 -3.99 3.22
N HIS A 117 20.92 -3.67 4.43
CA HIS A 117 21.37 -4.37 5.62
C HIS A 117 20.83 -5.81 5.63
N PRO A 118 21.63 -6.84 6.00
CA PRO A 118 21.19 -8.24 6.01
C PRO A 118 19.92 -8.49 6.86
N ASP A 119 19.83 -7.82 8.03
CA ASP A 119 18.69 -7.93 8.94
C ASP A 119 17.55 -6.95 8.58
N GLY A 120 17.75 -6.08 7.58
CA GLY A 120 16.76 -5.12 7.13
C GLY A 120 15.58 -5.82 6.49
N ARG A 121 14.37 -5.35 6.78
CA ARG A 121 13.11 -5.86 6.23
C ARG A 121 12.48 -4.83 5.29
N THR A 122 11.86 -5.30 4.25
CA THR A 122 11.02 -4.45 3.38
C THR A 122 9.68 -4.16 4.07
N ASP A 123 9.01 -3.08 3.67
CA ASP A 123 7.63 -2.78 4.11
C ASP A 123 6.71 -4.00 3.95
N ALA A 124 6.79 -4.67 2.80
CA ALA A 124 6.00 -5.85 2.51
C ALA A 124 6.23 -6.99 3.51
N GLU A 125 7.47 -7.20 3.96
CA GLU A 125 7.81 -8.21 4.97
C GLU A 125 7.29 -7.81 6.35
N ILE A 126 7.39 -6.53 6.72
CA ILE A 126 6.86 -6.00 7.97
C ILE A 126 5.35 -6.20 8.01
N PHE A 127 4.61 -5.71 7.00
CA PHE A 127 3.15 -5.83 6.94
C PHE A 127 2.67 -7.27 6.82
N ARG A 128 3.41 -8.12 6.11
CA ARG A 128 3.12 -9.56 6.05
C ARG A 128 3.23 -10.19 7.43
N GLY A 129 4.28 -9.89 8.17
CA GLY A 129 4.49 -10.38 9.53
C GLY A 129 3.39 -9.93 10.49
N LEU A 130 2.99 -8.66 10.43
CA LEU A 130 1.88 -8.12 11.22
C LEU A 130 0.55 -8.80 10.85
N THR A 131 0.24 -8.87 9.56
CA THR A 131 -0.99 -9.49 9.05
C THR A 131 -1.11 -10.95 9.47
N GLN A 132 -0.03 -11.73 9.39
CA GLN A 132 -0.04 -13.13 9.80
C GLN A 132 -0.35 -13.29 11.29
N ARG A 133 0.20 -12.44 12.14
CA ARG A 133 -0.05 -12.46 13.60
C ARG A 133 -1.48 -12.05 13.94
N MET A 134 -1.99 -11.01 13.30
CA MET A 134 -3.36 -10.54 13.48
C MET A 134 -4.38 -11.61 13.02
N ARG A 135 -4.16 -12.26 11.88
CA ARG A 135 -5.03 -13.33 11.37
C ARG A 135 -5.12 -14.53 12.31
N ARG A 136 -4.03 -14.90 12.97
CA ARG A 136 -4.03 -16.00 13.95
C ARG A 136 -4.96 -15.73 15.14
N ARG A 137 -5.18 -14.46 15.49
CA ARG A 137 -6.05 -14.02 16.59
C ARG A 137 -7.46 -13.66 16.15
N SER A 138 -7.72 -13.47 14.86
CA SER A 138 -9.02 -13.05 14.34
C SER A 138 -9.99 -14.22 14.22
N THR A 139 -11.11 -14.14 14.93
CA THR A 139 -12.24 -15.08 14.80
C THR A 139 -12.88 -15.02 13.41
N LYS A 140 -12.99 -13.82 12.83
CA LYS A 140 -13.50 -13.62 11.45
C LYS A 140 -12.68 -14.37 10.42
N HIS A 141 -11.35 -14.40 10.57
CA HIS A 141 -10.48 -15.16 9.67
C HIS A 141 -10.70 -16.68 9.82
N ARG A 142 -10.97 -17.18 11.02
CA ARG A 142 -11.27 -18.61 11.24
C ARG A 142 -12.57 -19.04 10.56
N GLN A 143 -13.52 -18.12 10.37
CA GLN A 143 -14.82 -18.38 9.73
C GLN A 143 -14.77 -18.24 8.19
N GLN A 144 -13.69 -17.78 7.61
CA GLN A 144 -13.55 -17.67 6.16
C GLN A 144 -13.49 -19.07 5.51
N ASN A 145 -14.07 -19.17 4.30
CA ASN A 145 -14.01 -20.38 3.49
C ASN A 145 -12.55 -20.83 3.26
N ILE A 146 -12.30 -22.12 3.38
CA ILE A 146 -10.97 -22.74 3.21
C ILE A 146 -10.33 -22.35 1.87
N VAL A 147 -11.11 -22.30 0.78
CA VAL A 147 -10.61 -21.91 -0.55
C VAL A 147 -10.05 -20.48 -0.55
N LYS A 148 -10.75 -19.51 0.08
CA LYS A 148 -10.25 -18.13 0.21
C LYS A 148 -8.99 -18.07 1.06
N ARG A 149 -8.91 -18.87 2.11
CA ARG A 149 -7.73 -18.95 2.98
C ARG A 149 -6.51 -19.49 2.25
N THR A 150 -6.67 -20.55 1.46
CA THR A 150 -5.57 -21.14 0.67
C THR A 150 -5.11 -20.22 -0.44
N GLN A 151 -6.02 -19.57 -1.16
CA GLN A 151 -5.68 -18.57 -2.18
C GLN A 151 -4.89 -17.40 -1.59
N GLN A 152 -5.33 -16.86 -0.45
CA GLN A 152 -4.63 -15.78 0.24
C GLN A 152 -3.27 -16.23 0.78
N ALA A 153 -3.18 -17.45 1.29
CA ALA A 153 -1.91 -18.01 1.76
C ALA A 153 -0.91 -18.19 0.61
N ALA A 154 -1.37 -18.69 -0.54
CA ALA A 154 -0.56 -18.83 -1.74
C ALA A 154 -0.05 -17.46 -2.24
N LEU A 155 -0.93 -16.45 -2.29
CA LEU A 155 -0.52 -15.09 -2.68
C LEU A 155 0.51 -14.50 -1.71
N LEU A 156 0.30 -14.67 -0.41
CA LEU A 156 1.23 -14.19 0.62
C LEU A 156 2.56 -14.96 0.66
N ALA A 157 2.63 -16.15 0.08
CA ALA A 157 3.87 -16.91 -0.05
C ALA A 157 4.79 -16.33 -1.14
N LEU A 158 4.22 -15.65 -2.14
CA LEU A 158 4.98 -15.01 -3.20
C LEU A 158 5.66 -13.72 -2.69
N SER A 159 6.88 -13.46 -3.16
CA SER A 159 7.52 -12.15 -2.96
C SER A 159 6.75 -11.06 -3.73
N PRO A 160 6.88 -9.76 -3.34
CA PRO A 160 6.26 -8.65 -4.08
C PRO A 160 6.63 -8.67 -5.58
N THR A 161 7.89 -8.95 -5.91
CA THR A 161 8.34 -9.07 -7.30
C THR A 161 7.67 -10.22 -8.06
N GLN A 162 7.44 -11.36 -7.40
CA GLN A 162 6.72 -12.49 -8.01
C GLN A 162 5.22 -12.16 -8.19
N GLN A 163 4.61 -11.47 -7.23
CA GLN A 163 3.22 -10.99 -7.37
C GLN A 163 3.09 -10.02 -8.54
N LEU A 164 4.05 -9.08 -8.67
CA LEU A 164 4.13 -8.17 -9.80
C LEU A 164 4.30 -8.93 -11.13
N ASP A 165 5.20 -9.90 -11.21
CA ASP A 165 5.42 -10.69 -12.44
C ASP A 165 4.14 -11.41 -12.88
N VAL A 166 3.40 -12.01 -11.93
CA VAL A 166 2.09 -12.62 -12.21
C VAL A 166 1.07 -11.57 -12.70
N ALA A 167 1.03 -10.39 -12.08
CA ALA A 167 0.12 -9.32 -12.49
C ALA A 167 0.45 -8.79 -13.89
N LEU A 168 1.72 -8.56 -14.20
CA LEU A 168 2.18 -8.12 -15.52
C LEU A 168 1.81 -9.15 -16.61
N ARG A 169 2.04 -10.43 -16.36
CA ARG A 169 1.70 -11.50 -17.32
C ARG A 169 0.21 -11.65 -17.56
N ARG A 170 -0.63 -11.36 -16.57
CA ARG A 170 -2.09 -11.40 -16.67
C ARG A 170 -2.69 -10.11 -17.21
N GLY A 171 -1.93 -9.02 -17.20
CA GLY A 171 -2.37 -7.72 -17.70
C GLY A 171 -2.51 -7.69 -19.22
N PRO A 172 -3.08 -6.62 -19.77
CA PRO A 172 -3.37 -6.50 -21.21
C PRO A 172 -2.12 -6.58 -22.10
N ALA A 173 -0.98 -6.15 -21.62
CA ALA A 173 0.31 -6.26 -22.31
C ALA A 173 1.07 -7.56 -21.99
N GLY A 174 0.51 -8.42 -21.15
CA GLY A 174 1.10 -9.69 -20.73
C GLY A 174 0.78 -10.85 -21.68
N GLY A 175 1.55 -11.94 -21.55
CA GLY A 175 1.39 -13.12 -22.40
C GLY A 175 0.24 -14.07 -22.01
N TRP A 176 -0.38 -13.90 -20.81
CA TRP A 176 -1.38 -14.84 -20.29
C TRP A 176 -2.84 -14.40 -20.50
N GLY A 177 -3.06 -13.13 -20.84
CA GLY A 177 -4.41 -12.55 -21.00
C GLY A 177 -4.99 -12.63 -22.43
N GLY A 178 -4.24 -13.10 -23.41
CA GLY A 178 -4.66 -13.20 -24.81
C GLY A 178 -4.87 -14.64 -25.26
N ARG A 179 -5.46 -14.82 -26.45
CA ARG A 179 -5.84 -16.11 -27.07
C ARG A 179 -4.72 -17.15 -27.24
N LEU A 180 -3.47 -16.79 -27.04
CA LEU A 180 -2.30 -17.67 -27.08
C LEU A 180 -1.25 -17.16 -26.10
N LEU A 181 -0.58 -18.07 -25.39
CA LEU A 181 0.59 -17.80 -24.56
C LEU A 181 1.66 -17.07 -25.40
N ARG A 182 1.70 -15.75 -25.31
CA ARG A 182 2.72 -14.95 -25.99
C ARG A 182 4.02 -15.05 -25.19
N ARG A 183 5.09 -15.49 -25.82
CA ARG A 183 6.41 -15.53 -25.20
C ARG A 183 7.06 -14.16 -25.01
N ASP A 184 6.56 -13.16 -25.74
CA ASP A 184 7.03 -11.78 -25.81
C ASP A 184 6.20 -10.80 -24.93
N GLY A 185 5.29 -11.31 -24.11
CA GLY A 185 4.47 -10.50 -23.20
C GLY A 185 5.26 -9.85 -22.06
N LEU A 186 4.68 -8.78 -21.52
CA LEU A 186 5.26 -8.02 -20.40
C LEU A 186 5.46 -8.92 -19.18
N SER A 187 6.65 -8.86 -18.60
CA SER A 187 7.07 -9.60 -17.41
C SER A 187 8.22 -8.87 -16.73
N VAL A 188 8.49 -9.15 -15.47
CA VAL A 188 9.66 -8.59 -14.77
C VAL A 188 10.95 -8.95 -15.51
N ALA A 189 11.06 -10.16 -16.02
CA ALA A 189 12.24 -10.58 -16.77
C ALA A 189 12.41 -9.80 -18.10
N ALA A 190 11.31 -9.47 -18.79
CA ALA A 190 11.34 -8.63 -19.99
C ALA A 190 11.75 -7.19 -19.64
N LEU A 191 11.20 -6.63 -18.56
CA LEU A 191 11.53 -5.27 -18.12
C LEU A 191 12.98 -5.12 -17.66
N ARG A 192 13.58 -6.14 -17.03
CA ARG A 192 15.00 -6.14 -16.68
C ARG A 192 15.93 -6.05 -17.89
N LYS A 193 15.49 -6.54 -19.04
CA LYS A 193 16.22 -6.43 -20.30
C LYS A 193 16.06 -5.07 -20.99
N ALA A 194 15.14 -4.25 -20.51
CA ALA A 194 14.84 -2.91 -21.01
C ALA A 194 15.12 -1.85 -19.94
N PRO A 195 16.39 -1.49 -19.68
CA PRO A 195 16.76 -0.61 -18.56
C PRO A 195 16.15 0.80 -18.65
N HIS A 196 15.81 1.24 -19.85
CA HIS A 196 15.11 2.51 -20.09
C HIS A 196 13.59 2.39 -20.07
N GLY A 197 13.05 1.19 -19.83
CA GLY A 197 11.63 0.89 -19.86
C GLY A 197 11.11 0.51 -21.25
N VAL A 198 9.83 0.17 -21.28
CA VAL A 198 9.11 -0.23 -22.51
C VAL A 198 7.97 0.76 -22.74
N ASP A 199 7.88 1.28 -23.95
CA ASP A 199 6.74 2.08 -24.41
C ASP A 199 5.63 1.12 -24.93
N LEU A 200 4.47 1.18 -24.30
CA LEU A 200 3.32 0.34 -24.63
C LEU A 200 2.27 1.09 -25.48
N GLY A 201 2.61 2.28 -25.95
CA GLY A 201 1.77 3.10 -26.79
C GLY A 201 1.08 4.26 -26.07
N PRO A 202 0.20 5.01 -26.76
CA PRO A 202 -0.54 6.11 -26.15
C PRO A 202 -1.52 5.60 -25.09
N LEU A 203 -1.83 6.48 -24.11
CA LEU A 203 -2.93 6.24 -23.20
C LEU A 203 -4.24 6.49 -23.96
N GLU A 204 -5.08 5.47 -24.01
CA GLU A 204 -6.43 5.63 -24.52
C GLU A 204 -7.36 6.11 -23.40
N PRO A 205 -8.31 7.03 -23.67
CA PRO A 205 -9.27 7.46 -22.67
C PRO A 205 -10.08 6.26 -22.15
N ALA A 206 -9.99 6.02 -20.84
CA ALA A 206 -10.77 4.97 -20.16
C ALA A 206 -12.10 5.50 -19.61
N LEU A 207 -12.28 6.83 -19.59
CA LEU A 207 -13.50 7.47 -19.12
C LEU A 207 -14.48 7.68 -20.29
N PRO A 208 -15.79 7.60 -20.05
CA PRO A 208 -16.78 7.94 -21.06
C PRO A 208 -16.62 9.40 -21.48
N GLU A 209 -16.91 9.69 -22.75
CA GLU A 209 -16.83 11.05 -23.32
C GLU A 209 -17.72 12.07 -22.59
N ARG A 210 -18.73 11.59 -21.87
CA ARG A 210 -19.62 12.41 -21.05
C ARG A 210 -19.70 11.87 -19.64
N LEU A 211 -19.43 12.74 -18.68
CA LEU A 211 -19.77 12.52 -17.26
C LEU A 211 -21.21 13.06 -17.08
N TYR A 212 -22.12 12.17 -16.76
CA TYR A 212 -23.52 12.54 -16.45
C TYR A 212 -23.68 12.74 -14.94
#